data_51f489fd470d6a0c43e49f3ba8cfb5a7
#
_entry.id   51f489fd470d6a0c43e49f3ba8cfb5a7
#
_cell.length_a   1.000
_cell.length_b   1.000
_cell.length_c   1.000
_cell.angle_alpha   90.00
_cell.angle_beta   90.00
_cell.angle_gamma   90.00
#
_symmetry.space_group_name_H-M   'P 1'
#
loop_
_entity.id
_entity.type
_entity.pdbx_description
1 polymer ?
#
loop_
_entity_poly.entity_id
_entity_poly.type
_entity_poly.pdbx_seq_one_letter_code
_entity_poly.pdbx_strand_id
1 'polypeptide(L)'
;TLFLANGQVAQAADVLYKRPIVLMRGSFNPVCNLHLEVMAQVKKTFLSHINETQADRCMEICEISMNNLLRGDDVDHLEFLDRADSLKALGKNVLITKMARFDNLSGLLARYTREPIAIALSIGLLNELFKEKWTEDIPGGILESFGRTFQNKTRLYVSPWLNRKSGEFVTARTFRAPEQYVHLYQHFLANGLVVDVPFFNEFLLRHTPRDIQRMIAADEDIWKTLVPEEAHRS
;
A
#
# COMPACT_ATOMS: atom_id res chain seq x y z
N THR A 1 -0.41 -14.54 8.09
CA THR A 1 -0.92 -14.24 9.44
C THR A 1 -1.59 -12.89 9.42
N LEU A 2 -2.76 -12.76 10.05
CA LEU A 2 -3.47 -11.50 10.24
C LEU A 2 -3.53 -11.18 11.73
N PHE A 3 -3.01 -10.02 12.10
CA PHE A 3 -3.15 -9.42 13.42
C PHE A 3 -4.24 -8.36 13.38
N LEU A 4 -5.22 -8.47 14.26
CA LEU A 4 -6.26 -7.45 14.40
C LEU A 4 -5.78 -6.27 15.23
N ALA A 5 -6.42 -5.13 15.10
CA ALA A 5 -6.12 -3.91 15.85
C ALA A 5 -6.16 -4.11 17.39
N ASN A 6 -6.95 -5.07 17.88
CA ASN A 6 -7.01 -5.45 19.29
C ASN A 6 -5.87 -6.42 19.73
N GLY A 7 -4.91 -6.70 18.85
CA GLY A 7 -3.78 -7.59 19.11
C GLY A 7 -4.04 -9.08 18.92
N GLN A 8 -5.27 -9.49 18.65
CA GLN A 8 -5.59 -10.90 18.40
C GLN A 8 -5.05 -11.37 17.05
N VAL A 9 -4.54 -12.60 17.02
CA VAL A 9 -4.19 -13.30 15.79
C VAL A 9 -5.44 -13.98 15.24
N ALA A 10 -5.74 -13.75 13.96
CA ALA A 10 -6.93 -14.28 13.33
C ALA A 10 -6.63 -14.99 12.01
N GLN A 11 -7.52 -15.88 11.63
CA GLN A 11 -7.50 -16.49 10.30
C GLN A 11 -8.00 -15.48 9.28
N ALA A 12 -7.16 -15.14 8.31
CA ALA A 12 -7.51 -14.15 7.27
C ALA A 12 -8.78 -14.57 6.50
N ALA A 13 -8.99 -15.88 6.27
CA ALA A 13 -10.16 -16.38 5.58
C ALA A 13 -11.48 -16.02 6.29
N ASP A 14 -11.50 -16.10 7.62
CA ASP A 14 -12.72 -15.84 8.41
C ASP A 14 -12.99 -14.34 8.52
N VAL A 15 -11.93 -13.57 8.78
CA VAL A 15 -12.03 -12.12 9.01
C VAL A 15 -12.33 -11.35 7.72
N LEU A 16 -11.75 -11.76 6.60
CA LEU A 16 -11.89 -11.06 5.31
C LEU A 16 -13.10 -11.55 4.49
N TYR A 17 -13.77 -12.61 4.93
CA TYR A 17 -14.93 -13.16 4.22
C TYR A 17 -16.02 -12.12 4.03
N LYS A 18 -16.45 -11.92 2.78
CA LYS A 18 -17.47 -10.95 2.38
C LYS A 18 -17.20 -9.51 2.84
N ARG A 19 -15.93 -9.10 2.98
CA ARG A 19 -15.57 -7.73 3.33
C ARG A 19 -14.87 -7.04 2.17
N PRO A 20 -15.25 -5.80 1.82
CA PRO A 20 -14.41 -4.92 1.02
C PRO A 20 -13.12 -4.62 1.78
N ILE A 21 -12.03 -4.46 1.04
CA ILE A 21 -10.71 -4.29 1.63
C ILE A 21 -10.05 -3.02 1.09
N VAL A 22 -9.50 -2.22 1.99
CA VAL A 22 -8.50 -1.20 1.67
C VAL A 22 -7.16 -1.69 2.21
N LEU A 23 -6.21 -1.92 1.33
CA LEU A 23 -4.90 -2.45 1.69
C LEU A 23 -3.80 -1.48 1.28
N MET A 24 -2.86 -1.23 2.19
CA MET A 24 -1.61 -0.55 1.90
C MET A 24 -0.45 -1.49 2.18
N ARG A 25 0.41 -1.70 1.17
CA ARG A 25 1.69 -2.40 1.34
C ARG A 25 2.78 -1.41 1.70
N GLY A 26 3.55 -1.72 2.74
CA GLY A 26 4.68 -0.88 3.14
C GLY A 26 5.70 -1.63 3.99
N SER A 27 6.87 -1.03 4.15
CA SER A 27 7.85 -1.48 5.15
C SER A 27 7.48 -0.99 6.55
N PHE A 28 6.78 0.16 6.64
CA PHE A 28 6.38 0.82 7.89
C PHE A 28 7.54 0.96 8.90
N ASN A 29 8.69 1.36 8.39
CA ASN A 29 9.90 1.54 9.17
C ASN A 29 10.48 2.96 8.95
N PRO A 30 10.10 3.93 9.84
CA PRO A 30 8.98 3.85 10.76
C PRO A 30 7.62 3.99 10.05
N VAL A 31 6.54 3.63 10.75
CA VAL A 31 5.22 4.09 10.36
C VAL A 31 5.17 5.61 10.54
N CYS A 32 4.61 6.35 9.57
CA CYS A 32 4.60 7.81 9.60
C CYS A 32 3.23 8.39 9.23
N ASN A 33 3.03 9.67 9.54
CA ASN A 33 1.78 10.38 9.30
C ASN A 33 1.37 10.35 7.82
N LEU A 34 2.33 10.30 6.89
CA LEU A 34 2.05 10.11 5.46
C LEU A 34 1.32 8.79 5.18
N HIS A 35 1.72 7.68 5.82
CA HIS A 35 1.03 6.39 5.64
C HIS A 35 -0.42 6.46 6.12
N LEU A 36 -0.66 7.10 7.28
CA LEU A 36 -2.00 7.24 7.84
C LEU A 36 -2.90 8.12 6.98
N GLU A 37 -2.36 9.25 6.50
CA GLU A 37 -3.07 10.17 5.61
C GLU A 37 -3.42 9.50 4.28
N VAL A 38 -2.47 8.84 3.63
CA VAL A 38 -2.71 8.09 2.38
C VAL A 38 -3.80 7.05 2.59
N MET A 39 -3.72 6.25 3.65
CA MET A 39 -4.73 5.23 3.94
C MET A 39 -6.12 5.85 4.13
N ALA A 40 -6.22 6.96 4.86
CA ALA A 40 -7.48 7.67 5.09
C ALA A 40 -8.08 8.20 3.78
N GLN A 41 -7.27 8.82 2.92
CA GLN A 41 -7.72 9.36 1.64
C GLN A 41 -8.11 8.26 0.65
N VAL A 42 -7.33 7.17 0.58
CA VAL A 42 -7.68 5.99 -0.23
C VAL A 42 -8.99 5.40 0.24
N LYS A 43 -9.17 5.21 1.55
CA LYS A 43 -10.43 4.71 2.11
C LYS A 43 -11.60 5.62 1.75
N LYS A 44 -11.48 6.93 1.98
CA LYS A 44 -12.51 7.90 1.64
C LYS A 44 -12.91 7.81 0.17
N THR A 45 -11.93 7.77 -0.74
CA THR A 45 -12.17 7.66 -2.17
C THR A 45 -12.80 6.31 -2.53
N PHE A 46 -12.33 5.21 -1.92
CA PHE A 46 -12.87 3.88 -2.15
C PHE A 46 -14.32 3.75 -1.69
N LEU A 47 -14.65 4.27 -0.52
CA LEU A 47 -16.01 4.21 0.02
C LEU A 47 -17.03 4.93 -0.88
N SER A 48 -16.62 5.97 -1.63
CA SER A 48 -17.49 6.61 -2.62
C SER A 48 -17.76 5.76 -3.87
N HIS A 49 -17.03 4.66 -4.06
CA HIS A 49 -17.16 3.74 -5.20
C HIS A 49 -17.90 2.45 -4.88
N ILE A 50 -18.34 2.27 -3.63
CA ILE A 50 -19.07 1.09 -3.15
C ILE A 50 -20.37 1.53 -2.46
N ASN A 51 -21.31 0.58 -2.26
CA ASN A 51 -22.56 0.89 -1.58
C ASN A 51 -22.41 0.94 -0.04
N GLU A 52 -23.40 1.52 0.66
CA GLU A 52 -23.38 1.68 2.12
C GLU A 52 -23.17 0.35 2.87
N THR A 53 -23.88 -0.71 2.50
CA THR A 53 -23.73 -2.03 3.13
C THR A 53 -22.32 -2.59 3.00
N GLN A 54 -21.63 -2.28 1.91
CA GLN A 54 -20.22 -2.63 1.71
C GLN A 54 -19.32 -1.71 2.55
N ALA A 55 -19.63 -0.42 2.59
CA ALA A 55 -18.86 0.58 3.34
C ALA A 55 -18.77 0.24 4.84
N ASP A 56 -19.90 -0.16 5.46
CA ASP A 56 -19.98 -0.53 6.87
C ASP A 56 -19.10 -1.73 7.25
N ARG A 57 -18.83 -2.61 6.27
CA ARG A 57 -18.02 -3.83 6.47
C ARG A 57 -16.59 -3.68 5.97
N CYS A 58 -16.24 -2.50 5.45
CA CYS A 58 -14.92 -2.26 4.86
C CYS A 58 -13.82 -2.42 5.92
N MET A 59 -12.75 -3.12 5.54
CA MET A 59 -11.61 -3.38 6.41
C MET A 59 -10.35 -2.74 5.89
N GLU A 60 -9.66 -2.00 6.76
CA GLU A 60 -8.32 -1.43 6.49
C GLU A 60 -7.24 -2.42 6.91
N ILE A 61 -6.25 -2.61 6.06
CA ILE A 61 -5.15 -3.55 6.28
C ILE A 61 -3.82 -2.91 5.89
N CYS A 62 -2.87 -2.89 6.82
CA CYS A 62 -1.47 -2.65 6.52
C CYS A 62 -0.79 -3.99 6.22
N GLU A 63 -0.25 -4.16 5.03
CA GLU A 63 0.41 -5.41 4.65
C GLU A 63 1.92 -5.24 4.66
N ILE A 64 2.59 -6.16 5.36
CA ILE A 64 4.04 -6.26 5.42
C ILE A 64 4.44 -7.56 4.71
N SER A 65 5.21 -7.42 3.63
CA SER A 65 5.78 -8.59 2.96
C SER A 65 7.05 -9.05 3.68
N MET A 66 7.13 -10.34 4.01
CA MET A 66 8.33 -10.94 4.60
C MET A 66 9.58 -10.80 3.70
N ASN A 67 9.40 -10.69 2.38
CA ASN A 67 10.50 -10.45 1.45
C ASN A 67 11.20 -9.09 1.70
N ASN A 68 10.52 -8.13 2.32
CA ASN A 68 11.09 -6.84 2.70
C ASN A 68 11.81 -6.88 4.06
N LEU A 69 11.74 -7.99 4.77
CA LEU A 69 12.32 -8.19 6.10
C LEU A 69 13.58 -9.05 6.06
N LEU A 70 13.86 -9.67 4.90
CA LEU A 70 15.06 -10.49 4.74
C LEU A 70 16.30 -9.59 4.66
N ARG A 71 17.22 -9.77 5.59
CA ARG A 71 18.59 -9.28 5.51
C ARG A 71 19.50 -10.49 5.36
N GLY A 72 19.90 -10.78 4.11
CA GLY A 72 20.52 -12.06 3.79
C GLY A 72 19.47 -13.18 3.78
N ASP A 73 19.80 -14.34 4.36
CA ASP A 73 18.90 -15.51 4.42
C ASP A 73 18.01 -15.53 5.68
N ASP A 74 18.24 -14.63 6.65
CA ASP A 74 17.50 -14.59 7.89
C ASP A 74 16.49 -13.43 7.95
N VAL A 75 15.33 -13.71 8.56
CA VAL A 75 14.32 -12.70 8.91
C VAL A 75 14.72 -12.05 10.23
N ASP A 76 14.85 -10.72 10.26
CA ASP A 76 14.97 -10.00 11.53
C ASP A 76 13.60 -9.99 12.24
N HIS A 77 13.42 -10.97 13.12
CA HIS A 77 12.16 -11.17 13.84
C HIS A 77 11.84 -10.04 14.83
N LEU A 78 12.84 -9.39 15.41
CA LEU A 78 12.64 -8.30 16.35
C LEU A 78 12.14 -7.06 15.63
N GLU A 79 12.85 -6.64 14.58
CA GLU A 79 12.45 -5.50 13.74
C GLU A 79 11.05 -5.69 13.13
N PHE A 80 10.69 -6.95 12.83
CA PHE A 80 9.37 -7.30 12.34
C PHE A 80 8.26 -7.09 13.37
N LEU A 81 8.46 -7.57 14.60
CA LEU A 81 7.49 -7.43 15.68
C LEU A 81 7.28 -5.95 16.03
N ASP A 82 8.34 -5.16 16.09
CA ASP A 82 8.28 -3.72 16.37
C ASP A 82 7.41 -2.97 15.35
N ARG A 83 7.55 -3.28 14.06
CA ARG A 83 6.72 -2.69 13.00
C ARG A 83 5.24 -3.07 13.14
N ALA A 84 4.97 -4.34 13.41
CA ALA A 84 3.60 -4.82 13.63
C ALA A 84 2.99 -4.21 14.90
N ASP A 85 3.78 -4.07 15.96
CA ASP A 85 3.34 -3.49 17.22
C ASP A 85 3.05 -2.00 17.09
N SER A 86 3.89 -1.24 16.39
CA SER A 86 3.63 0.17 16.07
C SER A 86 2.32 0.37 15.33
N LEU A 87 2.04 -0.47 14.31
CA LEU A 87 0.77 -0.40 13.57
C LEU A 87 -0.44 -0.79 14.42
N LYS A 88 -0.30 -1.80 15.30
CA LYS A 88 -1.36 -2.18 16.24
C LYS A 88 -1.65 -1.09 17.26
N ALA A 89 -0.62 -0.41 17.78
CA ALA A 89 -0.79 0.74 18.68
C ALA A 89 -1.60 1.86 18.03
N LEU A 90 -1.51 2.00 16.71
CA LEU A 90 -2.31 2.92 15.90
C LEU A 90 -3.69 2.36 15.50
N GLY A 91 -4.12 1.24 16.08
CA GLY A 91 -5.40 0.63 15.78
C GLY A 91 -5.52 0.05 14.38
N LYS A 92 -4.40 -0.34 13.73
CA LYS A 92 -4.39 -0.91 12.38
C LYS A 92 -4.36 -2.43 12.40
N ASN A 93 -5.06 -3.06 11.45
CA ASN A 93 -4.92 -4.48 11.21
C ASN A 93 -3.68 -4.73 10.35
N VAL A 94 -2.89 -5.74 10.70
CA VAL A 94 -1.62 -6.03 10.05
C VAL A 94 -1.65 -7.41 9.41
N LEU A 95 -1.51 -7.47 8.10
CA LEU A 95 -1.42 -8.70 7.34
C LEU A 95 0.04 -8.98 6.97
N ILE A 96 0.53 -10.13 7.40
CA ILE A 96 1.87 -10.56 7.04
C ILE A 96 1.78 -11.60 5.95
N THR A 97 2.50 -11.37 4.85
CA THR A 97 2.53 -12.29 3.71
C THR A 97 3.95 -12.62 3.26
N LYS A 98 4.07 -13.65 2.42
CA LYS A 98 5.29 -13.95 1.63
C LYS A 98 5.12 -13.53 0.16
N MET A 99 4.12 -12.70 -0.14
CA MET A 99 3.83 -12.30 -1.51
C MET A 99 4.76 -11.16 -1.94
N ALA A 100 5.70 -11.45 -2.84
CA ALA A 100 6.61 -10.43 -3.37
C ALA A 100 5.87 -9.46 -4.29
N ARG A 101 5.01 -9.98 -5.18
CA ARG A 101 4.33 -9.22 -6.22
C ARG A 101 2.88 -8.89 -5.87
N PHE A 102 2.34 -7.83 -6.48
CA PHE A 102 0.95 -7.41 -6.28
C PHE A 102 -0.07 -8.33 -6.92
N ASP A 103 0.25 -8.98 -8.06
CA ASP A 103 -0.60 -9.98 -8.68
C ASP A 103 -0.83 -11.19 -7.76
N ASN A 104 0.22 -11.65 -7.07
CA ASN A 104 0.13 -12.72 -6.08
C ASN A 104 -0.66 -12.28 -4.84
N LEU A 105 -0.47 -11.03 -4.39
CA LEU A 105 -1.23 -10.47 -3.27
C LEU A 105 -2.71 -10.34 -3.60
N SER A 106 -3.04 -9.81 -4.78
CA SER A 106 -4.43 -9.73 -5.26
C SER A 106 -5.06 -11.12 -5.35
N GLY A 107 -4.33 -12.10 -5.90
CA GLY A 107 -4.76 -13.49 -5.95
C GLY A 107 -5.00 -14.12 -4.58
N LEU A 108 -4.16 -13.80 -3.59
CA LEU A 108 -4.36 -14.24 -2.21
C LEU A 108 -5.65 -13.65 -1.62
N LEU A 109 -5.86 -12.35 -1.75
CA LEU A 109 -7.04 -11.67 -1.23
C LEU A 109 -8.32 -12.16 -1.91
N ALA A 110 -8.28 -12.43 -3.21
CA ALA A 110 -9.41 -12.96 -3.98
C ALA A 110 -9.87 -14.34 -3.51
N ARG A 111 -9.06 -15.09 -2.76
CA ARG A 111 -9.46 -16.34 -2.11
C ARG A 111 -10.32 -16.12 -0.88
N TYR A 112 -10.18 -14.98 -0.22
CA TYR A 112 -10.85 -14.67 1.04
C TYR A 112 -12.15 -13.88 0.84
N THR A 113 -12.18 -12.98 -0.17
CA THR A 113 -13.35 -12.15 -0.44
C THR A 113 -13.67 -12.06 -1.92
N ARG A 114 -14.95 -11.86 -2.26
CA ARG A 114 -15.44 -11.50 -3.59
C ARG A 114 -15.86 -10.03 -3.66
N GLU A 115 -15.71 -9.30 -2.57
CA GLU A 115 -16.01 -7.89 -2.48
C GLU A 115 -14.88 -7.04 -3.12
N PRO A 116 -15.15 -5.77 -3.44
CA PRO A 116 -14.15 -4.89 -4.02
C PRO A 116 -12.91 -4.72 -3.14
N ILE A 117 -11.74 -4.58 -3.79
CA ILE A 117 -10.44 -4.41 -3.12
C ILE A 117 -9.78 -3.15 -3.67
N ALA A 118 -9.41 -2.25 -2.76
CA ALA A 118 -8.56 -1.10 -3.04
C ALA A 118 -7.12 -1.40 -2.57
N ILE A 119 -6.15 -1.30 -3.48
CA ILE A 119 -4.73 -1.37 -3.13
C ILE A 119 -4.16 0.04 -3.24
N ALA A 120 -3.71 0.58 -2.11
CA ALA A 120 -3.07 1.88 -2.04
C ALA A 120 -1.62 1.79 -2.56
N LEU A 121 -1.27 2.66 -3.50
CA LEU A 121 0.05 2.75 -4.09
C LEU A 121 0.56 4.20 -4.09
N SER A 122 1.87 4.37 -3.98
CA SER A 122 2.55 5.59 -4.39
C SER A 122 2.88 5.55 -5.89
N ILE A 123 3.15 6.71 -6.49
CA ILE A 123 3.67 6.80 -7.88
C ILE A 123 4.94 5.96 -8.06
N GLY A 124 5.82 5.92 -7.04
CA GLY A 124 7.02 5.09 -7.10
C GLY A 124 6.71 3.59 -7.23
N LEU A 125 5.75 3.09 -6.46
CA LEU A 125 5.31 1.69 -6.56
C LEU A 125 4.56 1.42 -7.87
N LEU A 126 3.75 2.37 -8.34
CA LEU A 126 3.11 2.26 -9.65
C LEU A 126 4.16 2.10 -10.76
N ASN A 127 5.24 2.90 -10.73
CA ASN A 127 6.34 2.81 -11.69
C ASN A 127 7.07 1.45 -11.61
N GLU A 128 7.21 0.89 -10.40
CA GLU A 128 7.81 -0.45 -10.24
C GLU A 128 6.97 -1.55 -10.91
N LEU A 129 5.63 -1.43 -10.93
CA LEU A 129 4.77 -2.43 -11.56
C LEU A 129 5.00 -2.53 -13.09
N PHE A 130 5.55 -1.51 -13.72
CA PHE A 130 5.88 -1.50 -15.15
C PHE A 130 7.28 -2.03 -15.47
N LYS A 131 8.07 -2.47 -14.47
CA LYS A 131 9.40 -3.04 -14.69
C LYS A 131 9.31 -4.53 -14.98
N GLU A 132 9.77 -4.93 -16.15
CA GLU A 132 9.73 -6.31 -16.66
C GLU A 132 10.44 -7.32 -15.75
N LYS A 133 11.47 -6.89 -15.02
CA LYS A 133 12.17 -7.73 -14.04
C LYS A 133 11.26 -8.44 -13.03
N TRP A 134 10.05 -7.91 -12.79
CA TRP A 134 9.08 -8.52 -11.88
C TRP A 134 8.18 -9.57 -12.55
N THR A 135 8.29 -9.72 -13.86
CA THR A 135 7.39 -10.57 -14.65
C THR A 135 8.13 -11.51 -15.60
N GLU A 136 9.47 -11.62 -15.50
CA GLU A 136 10.30 -12.51 -16.31
C GLU A 136 9.90 -13.98 -16.19
N ASP A 137 9.38 -14.38 -15.03
CA ASP A 137 8.92 -15.73 -14.73
C ASP A 137 7.43 -15.97 -15.09
N ILE A 138 6.74 -14.96 -15.64
CA ILE A 138 5.34 -15.05 -16.02
C ILE A 138 5.23 -15.22 -17.55
N PRO A 139 4.64 -16.31 -18.08
CA PRO A 139 4.55 -16.54 -19.52
C PRO A 139 3.92 -15.41 -20.32
N GLY A 140 2.85 -14.78 -19.79
CA GLY A 140 2.20 -13.62 -20.39
C GLY A 140 2.81 -12.27 -19.99
N GLY A 141 3.95 -12.28 -19.28
CA GLY A 141 4.69 -11.09 -18.87
C GLY A 141 3.84 -10.10 -18.07
N ILE A 142 4.07 -8.82 -18.35
CA ILE A 142 3.41 -7.72 -17.63
C ILE A 142 1.90 -7.69 -17.84
N LEU A 143 1.40 -8.10 -19.01
CA LEU A 143 -0.03 -8.12 -19.29
C LEU A 143 -0.77 -9.13 -18.41
N GLU A 144 -0.20 -10.32 -18.25
CA GLU A 144 -0.75 -11.33 -17.37
C GLU A 144 -0.68 -10.89 -15.90
N SER A 145 0.43 -10.26 -15.48
CA SER A 145 0.59 -9.73 -14.13
C SER A 145 -0.50 -8.68 -13.81
N PHE A 146 -0.75 -7.73 -14.69
CA PHE A 146 -1.83 -6.76 -14.49
C PHE A 146 -3.22 -7.42 -14.55
N GLY A 147 -3.45 -8.38 -15.47
CA GLY A 147 -4.70 -9.13 -15.53
C GLY A 147 -5.01 -9.85 -14.20
N ARG A 148 -3.99 -10.47 -13.60
CA ARG A 148 -4.10 -11.10 -12.27
C ARG A 148 -4.27 -10.07 -11.15
N THR A 149 -3.64 -8.90 -11.25
CA THR A 149 -3.75 -7.83 -10.25
C THR A 149 -5.17 -7.27 -10.21
N PHE A 150 -5.80 -7.06 -11.36
CA PHE A 150 -7.15 -6.46 -11.45
C PHE A 150 -8.31 -7.47 -11.31
N GLN A 151 -8.01 -8.74 -11.06
CA GLN A 151 -9.06 -9.72 -10.79
C GLN A 151 -9.92 -9.32 -9.57
N ASN A 152 -11.12 -9.89 -9.49
CA ASN A 152 -12.00 -9.78 -8.34
C ASN A 152 -12.29 -8.33 -7.90
N LYS A 153 -12.56 -7.44 -8.87
CA LYS A 153 -12.86 -6.01 -8.61
C LYS A 153 -11.75 -5.26 -7.86
N THR A 154 -10.51 -5.73 -7.97
CA THR A 154 -9.35 -5.04 -7.42
C THR A 154 -9.03 -3.81 -8.27
N ARG A 155 -8.77 -2.67 -7.60
CA ARG A 155 -8.35 -1.41 -8.21
C ARG A 155 -7.14 -0.85 -7.48
N LEU A 156 -6.28 -0.17 -8.21
CA LEU A 156 -5.12 0.52 -7.67
C LEU A 156 -5.47 1.98 -7.39
N TYR A 157 -5.35 2.40 -6.16
CA TYR A 157 -5.58 3.78 -5.71
C TYR A 157 -4.23 4.45 -5.50
N VAL A 158 -3.91 5.41 -6.35
CA VAL A 158 -2.57 5.98 -6.45
C VAL A 158 -2.53 7.36 -5.81
N SER A 159 -1.75 7.47 -4.74
CA SER A 159 -1.47 8.75 -4.10
C SER A 159 -0.45 9.57 -4.90
N PRO A 160 -0.58 10.90 -4.93
CA PRO A 160 0.35 11.76 -5.64
C PRO A 160 1.76 11.69 -5.04
N TRP A 161 2.73 12.05 -5.84
CA TRP A 161 4.12 12.24 -5.46
C TRP A 161 4.57 13.66 -5.78
N LEU A 162 5.33 14.26 -4.88
CA LEU A 162 5.89 15.58 -5.08
C LEU A 162 7.33 15.45 -5.63
N ASN A 163 7.55 15.96 -6.83
CA ASN A 163 8.89 16.14 -7.35
C ASN A 163 9.55 17.33 -6.63
N ARG A 164 10.46 17.05 -5.71
CA ARG A 164 11.10 18.09 -4.88
C ARG A 164 11.98 19.07 -5.68
N LYS A 165 12.42 18.68 -6.89
CA LYS A 165 13.27 19.54 -7.74
C LYS A 165 12.44 20.55 -8.52
N SER A 166 11.32 20.11 -9.11
CA SER A 166 10.46 20.98 -9.91
C SER A 166 9.31 21.59 -9.11
N GLY A 167 8.96 21.04 -7.94
CA GLY A 167 7.77 21.41 -7.19
C GLY A 167 6.46 20.86 -7.78
N GLU A 168 6.54 20.06 -8.84
CA GLU A 168 5.37 19.50 -9.50
C GLU A 168 4.81 18.28 -8.78
N PHE A 169 3.48 18.18 -8.75
CA PHE A 169 2.79 16.98 -8.32
C PHE A 169 2.60 16.03 -9.49
N VAL A 170 3.10 14.81 -9.32
CA VAL A 170 2.82 13.71 -10.23
C VAL A 170 1.65 12.91 -9.63
N THR A 171 0.53 12.88 -10.34
CA THR A 171 -0.68 12.13 -9.98
C THR A 171 -0.80 10.89 -10.88
N ALA A 172 -1.77 10.03 -10.61
CA ALA A 172 -2.05 8.91 -11.52
C ALA A 172 -2.34 9.40 -12.94
N ARG A 173 -3.00 10.55 -13.09
CA ARG A 173 -3.36 11.11 -14.40
C ARG A 173 -2.19 11.73 -15.15
N THR A 174 -1.20 12.26 -14.43
CA THR A 174 -0.01 12.90 -15.03
C THR A 174 1.21 11.98 -15.06
N PHE A 175 1.12 10.81 -14.45
CA PHE A 175 2.16 9.79 -14.50
C PHE A 175 2.40 9.34 -15.95
N ARG A 176 3.67 9.29 -16.33
CA ARG A 176 4.11 8.82 -17.64
C ARG A 176 4.57 7.38 -17.52
N ALA A 177 3.74 6.46 -17.99
CA ALA A 177 4.13 5.06 -18.13
C ALA A 177 5.28 4.93 -19.17
N PRO A 178 6.10 3.86 -19.10
CA PRO A 178 7.08 3.54 -20.13
C PRO A 178 6.42 3.50 -21.52
N GLU A 179 7.16 3.91 -22.56
CA GLU A 179 6.63 4.15 -23.91
C GLU A 179 5.81 2.96 -24.46
N GLN A 180 6.33 1.73 -24.28
CA GLN A 180 5.66 0.51 -24.73
C GLN A 180 4.33 0.22 -23.99
N TYR A 181 4.07 0.86 -22.85
CA TYR A 181 2.89 0.62 -22.01
C TYR A 181 1.94 1.82 -21.91
N VAL A 182 2.18 2.89 -22.66
CA VAL A 182 1.36 4.11 -22.59
C VAL A 182 -0.12 3.80 -22.85
N HIS A 183 -0.45 3.07 -23.91
CA HIS A 183 -1.83 2.72 -24.23
C HIS A 183 -2.47 1.77 -23.22
N LEU A 184 -1.70 0.84 -22.68
CA LEU A 184 -2.14 -0.04 -21.59
C LEU A 184 -2.51 0.79 -20.35
N TYR A 185 -1.66 1.74 -19.99
CA TYR A 185 -1.92 2.61 -18.85
C TYR A 185 -3.14 3.51 -19.07
N GLN A 186 -3.30 4.06 -20.27
CA GLN A 186 -4.50 4.82 -20.64
C GLN A 186 -5.78 3.97 -20.51
N HIS A 187 -5.72 2.69 -20.91
CA HIS A 187 -6.82 1.76 -20.69
C HIS A 187 -7.15 1.61 -19.21
N PHE A 188 -6.14 1.49 -18.33
CA PHE A 188 -6.37 1.37 -16.88
C PHE A 188 -7.05 2.60 -16.29
N LEU A 189 -6.64 3.80 -16.70
CA LEU A 189 -7.27 5.05 -16.26
C LEU A 189 -8.72 5.16 -16.78
N ALA A 190 -8.93 4.89 -18.07
CA ALA A 190 -10.24 5.03 -18.70
C ALA A 190 -11.29 4.06 -18.12
N ASN A 191 -10.85 2.88 -17.63
CA ASN A 191 -11.73 1.87 -17.05
C ASN A 191 -11.76 1.92 -15.50
N GLY A 192 -11.12 2.91 -14.88
CA GLY A 192 -11.09 3.06 -13.42
C GLY A 192 -10.39 1.92 -12.70
N LEU A 193 -9.48 1.20 -13.37
CA LEU A 193 -8.62 0.17 -12.76
C LEU A 193 -7.50 0.83 -11.95
N VAL A 194 -7.03 1.99 -12.41
CA VAL A 194 -6.16 2.90 -11.68
C VAL A 194 -6.96 4.15 -11.34
N VAL A 195 -7.04 4.47 -10.08
CA VAL A 195 -7.82 5.58 -9.52
C VAL A 195 -6.88 6.61 -8.94
N ASP A 196 -7.08 7.86 -9.33
CA ASP A 196 -6.34 8.99 -8.79
C ASP A 196 -6.87 9.36 -7.40
N VAL A 197 -6.00 9.38 -6.40
CA VAL A 197 -6.37 9.79 -5.04
C VAL A 197 -6.18 11.30 -4.92
N PRO A 198 -7.19 12.04 -4.38
CA PRO A 198 -7.09 13.49 -4.24
C PRO A 198 -5.84 13.91 -3.43
N PHE A 199 -5.26 15.03 -3.83
CA PHE A 199 -4.20 15.67 -3.05
C PHE A 199 -4.71 16.03 -1.64
N PHE A 200 -3.79 15.95 -0.67
CA PHE A 200 -4.10 16.22 0.73
C PHE A 200 -3.02 17.09 1.41
N ASN A 201 -1.95 16.54 1.92
CA ASN A 201 -0.98 17.29 2.73
C ASN A 201 0.40 17.37 2.07
N GLU A 202 0.75 18.56 1.53
CA GLU A 202 2.04 18.79 0.86
C GLU A 202 3.22 18.60 1.80
N PHE A 203 3.10 19.02 3.06
CA PHE A 203 4.18 18.90 4.05
C PHE A 203 4.57 17.44 4.24
N LEU A 204 3.59 16.53 4.34
CA LEU A 204 3.86 15.11 4.48
C LEU A 204 4.47 14.52 3.22
N LEU A 205 4.05 14.96 2.01
CA LEU A 205 4.61 14.48 0.75
C LEU A 205 6.07 14.89 0.53
N ARG A 206 6.54 15.93 1.23
CA ARG A 206 7.95 16.35 1.19
C ARG A 206 8.89 15.41 1.94
N HIS A 207 8.37 14.55 2.82
CA HIS A 207 9.16 13.71 3.72
C HIS A 207 8.83 12.23 3.52
N THR A 208 9.71 11.52 2.83
CA THR A 208 9.56 10.07 2.67
C THR A 208 9.97 9.33 3.95
N PRO A 209 9.52 8.07 4.15
CA PRO A 209 10.00 7.25 5.27
C PRO A 209 11.53 7.16 5.37
N ARG A 210 12.24 7.17 4.23
CA ARG A 210 13.71 7.18 4.20
C ARG A 210 14.30 8.50 4.72
N ASP A 211 13.63 9.63 4.48
CA ASP A 211 14.08 10.91 5.02
C ASP A 211 13.89 10.91 6.54
N ILE A 212 12.78 10.38 7.03
CA ILE A 212 12.52 10.23 8.47
C ILE A 212 13.58 9.36 9.13
N GLN A 213 13.95 8.22 8.53
CA GLN A 213 15.07 7.40 9.04
C GLN A 213 16.38 8.17 9.14
N ARG A 214 16.70 9.02 8.13
CA ARG A 214 17.91 9.86 8.18
C ARG A 214 17.83 10.91 9.28
N MET A 215 16.67 11.54 9.48
CA MET A 215 16.45 12.51 10.55
C MET A 215 16.62 11.87 11.93
N ILE A 216 16.06 10.66 12.13
CA ILE A 216 16.26 9.88 13.36
C ILE A 216 17.73 9.56 13.58
N ALA A 217 18.45 9.12 12.55
CA ALA A 217 19.87 8.80 12.64
C ALA A 217 20.76 10.03 12.87
N ALA A 218 20.29 11.23 12.46
CA ALA A 218 20.97 12.51 12.66
C ALA A 218 20.54 13.24 13.95
N ASP A 219 19.66 12.62 14.78
CA ASP A 219 19.09 13.21 16.00
C ASP A 219 18.38 14.56 15.76
N GLU A 220 17.71 14.70 14.61
CA GLU A 220 16.94 15.88 14.23
C GLU A 220 15.52 15.78 14.77
N ASP A 221 15.07 16.69 15.62
CA ASP A 221 13.74 16.61 16.27
C ASP A 221 12.53 16.67 15.34
N ILE A 222 12.70 17.14 14.12
CA ILE A 222 11.58 17.32 13.16
C ILE A 222 10.86 16.01 12.83
N TRP A 223 11.53 14.85 12.91
CA TRP A 223 10.88 13.56 12.67
C TRP A 223 9.70 13.29 13.63
N LYS A 224 9.74 13.85 14.84
CA LYS A 224 8.66 13.72 15.85
C LYS A 224 7.33 14.29 15.35
N THR A 225 7.35 15.25 14.43
CA THR A 225 6.14 15.82 13.81
C THR A 225 5.62 14.98 12.64
N LEU A 226 6.46 14.07 12.12
CA LEU A 226 6.18 13.24 10.94
C LEU A 226 5.77 11.82 11.31
N VAL A 227 6.03 11.40 12.54
CA VAL A 227 5.72 10.08 13.08
C VAL A 227 4.65 10.23 14.17
N PRO A 228 3.62 9.37 14.22
CA PRO A 228 2.62 9.39 15.29
C PRO A 228 3.28 9.16 16.67
N GLU A 229 2.78 9.83 17.71
CA GLU A 229 3.33 9.71 19.08
C GLU A 229 3.35 8.27 19.58
N GLU A 230 2.32 7.49 19.25
CA GLU A 230 2.20 6.08 19.62
C GLU A 230 3.31 5.20 19.02
N ALA A 231 3.90 5.65 17.90
CA ALA A 231 4.99 4.96 17.22
C ALA A 231 6.39 5.47 17.60
N HIS A 232 6.50 6.47 18.50
CA HIS A 232 7.81 6.97 18.98
C HIS A 232 8.52 6.00 19.93
N ARG A 233 7.81 5.00 20.46
CA ARG A 233 8.29 4.10 21.53
C ARG A 233 8.72 2.72 21.04
N SER A 234 8.70 2.52 19.75
CA SER A 234 9.06 1.22 19.10
C SER A 234 10.42 1.27 18.45
#